data_04e938d8cbe7c34840734b1bf02440af
#
_entry.id   04e938d8cbe7c34840734b1bf02440af
#
_cell.length_a   1.000
_cell.length_b   1.000
_cell.length_c   1.000
_cell.angle_alpha   90.00
_cell.angle_beta   90.00
_cell.angle_gamma   90.00
#
_symmetry.space_group_name_H-M   'P 1'
#
loop_
_entity.id
_entity.type
_entity.pdbx_description
1 polymer ?
#
loop_
_entity_poly.entity_id
_entity_poly.type
_entity_poly.pdbx_seq_one_letter_code
_entity_poly.pdbx_strand_id
1 'polypeptide(L)'
;MLLNVKGLDYKALNEALRQNSGDITIENCCGQRFIAAGMTDKNITINGVPGNALGAYLNGSTIIVNANAQDAVGDTMNEGEIIIHGNIGDAAGYAMRGGKIFVKGNAGYRAGIHMKAYKEKVPVMVIGGTAGSFLGEYQAGGVIVVLGLEATGKKIVGFFPCTGMHGGKMFLRSECKDVKFPSQVTARPADESDMKELKTYVTEYCDLFGYDMNEVLASPFTVVTPDSKNPYKQMYVAN
;
A
#
# COMPACT_ATOMS: atom_id res chain seq x y z
N MET A 1 0.91 -5.80 -26.13
CA MET A 1 -0.44 -6.23 -26.62
C MET A 1 -1.49 -5.25 -26.11
N LEU A 2 -2.51 -4.91 -26.92
CA LEU A 2 -3.66 -4.10 -26.50
C LEU A 2 -4.87 -5.01 -26.32
N LEU A 3 -5.52 -4.96 -25.14
CA LEU A 3 -6.66 -5.78 -24.78
C LEU A 3 -7.84 -4.88 -24.39
N ASN A 4 -8.86 -4.84 -25.23
CA ASN A 4 -10.12 -4.15 -24.90
C ASN A 4 -11.01 -5.07 -24.06
N VAL A 5 -11.30 -4.69 -22.82
CA VAL A 5 -12.05 -5.53 -21.87
C VAL A 5 -13.51 -5.10 -21.69
N LYS A 6 -14.03 -4.23 -22.56
CA LYS A 6 -15.43 -3.83 -22.51
C LYS A 6 -16.34 -5.07 -22.65
N GLY A 7 -17.11 -5.35 -21.61
CA GLY A 7 -18.03 -6.48 -21.58
C GLY A 7 -17.39 -7.84 -21.25
N LEU A 8 -16.08 -7.91 -21.05
CA LEU A 8 -15.44 -9.14 -20.57
C LEU A 8 -15.69 -9.31 -19.07
N ASP A 9 -15.98 -10.55 -18.69
CA ASP A 9 -15.96 -10.93 -17.27
C ASP A 9 -14.50 -11.13 -16.79
N TYR A 10 -14.33 -11.22 -15.46
CA TYR A 10 -13.01 -11.33 -14.86
C TYR A 10 -12.27 -12.65 -15.20
N LYS A 11 -12.99 -13.73 -15.52
CA LYS A 11 -12.38 -15.03 -15.86
C LYS A 11 -11.78 -14.98 -17.26
N ALA A 12 -12.58 -14.53 -18.24
CA ALA A 12 -12.14 -14.36 -19.62
C ALA A 12 -10.94 -13.37 -19.70
N LEU A 13 -10.99 -12.27 -18.94
CA LEU A 13 -9.90 -11.32 -18.85
C LEU A 13 -8.62 -11.98 -18.33
N ASN A 14 -8.68 -12.66 -17.19
CA ASN A 14 -7.49 -13.28 -16.60
C ASN A 14 -6.94 -14.42 -17.47
N GLU A 15 -7.79 -15.15 -18.16
CA GLU A 15 -7.34 -16.17 -19.13
C GLU A 15 -6.58 -15.53 -20.30
N ALA A 16 -7.09 -14.43 -20.85
CA ALA A 16 -6.40 -13.68 -21.89
C ALA A 16 -5.03 -13.16 -21.41
N LEU A 17 -4.95 -12.69 -20.15
CA LEU A 17 -3.66 -12.28 -19.57
C LEU A 17 -2.67 -13.44 -19.43
N ARG A 18 -3.13 -14.64 -19.04
CA ARG A 18 -2.26 -15.83 -18.90
C ARG A 18 -1.70 -16.31 -20.24
N GLN A 19 -2.53 -16.29 -21.27
CA GLN A 19 -2.17 -16.76 -22.62
C GLN A 19 -1.19 -15.83 -23.34
N ASN A 20 -1.04 -14.59 -22.90
CA ASN A 20 -0.18 -13.62 -23.55
C ASN A 20 1.09 -13.37 -22.72
N SER A 21 2.22 -13.15 -23.42
CA SER A 21 3.51 -12.77 -22.83
C SER A 21 3.85 -11.32 -23.17
N GLY A 22 4.74 -10.71 -22.35
CA GLY A 22 5.23 -9.35 -22.55
C GLY A 22 4.29 -8.28 -22.00
N ASP A 23 4.43 -7.06 -22.52
CA ASP A 23 3.69 -5.89 -22.06
C ASP A 23 2.24 -5.92 -22.55
N ILE A 24 1.29 -5.75 -21.63
CA ILE A 24 -0.15 -5.79 -21.91
C ILE A 24 -0.77 -4.47 -21.49
N THR A 25 -1.49 -3.82 -22.38
CA THR A 25 -2.31 -2.65 -22.07
C THR A 25 -3.78 -3.04 -22.10
N ILE A 26 -4.48 -2.82 -20.99
CA ILE A 26 -5.91 -3.06 -20.84
C ILE A 26 -6.65 -1.75 -21.06
N GLU A 27 -7.60 -1.73 -21.97
CA GLU A 27 -8.46 -0.60 -22.28
C GLU A 27 -9.90 -0.84 -21.86
N ASN A 28 -10.60 0.25 -21.48
CA ASN A 28 -11.99 0.23 -21.06
C ASN A 28 -12.26 -0.63 -19.82
N CYS A 29 -11.29 -0.70 -18.91
CA CYS A 29 -11.47 -1.37 -17.63
C CYS A 29 -12.54 -0.63 -16.80
N CYS A 30 -13.56 -1.35 -16.36
CA CYS A 30 -14.66 -0.81 -15.57
C CYS A 30 -15.18 -1.85 -14.58
N GLY A 31 -14.50 -1.96 -13.43
CA GLY A 31 -14.93 -2.82 -12.32
C GLY A 31 -14.61 -4.30 -12.45
N GLN A 32 -13.82 -4.75 -13.45
CA GLN A 32 -13.39 -6.15 -13.52
C GLN A 32 -12.50 -6.48 -12.29
N ARG A 33 -12.90 -7.53 -11.57
CA ARG A 33 -12.27 -7.96 -10.32
C ARG A 33 -11.13 -8.96 -10.55
N PHE A 34 -10.25 -9.13 -9.57
CA PHE A 34 -9.18 -10.14 -9.56
C PHE A 34 -8.22 -10.06 -10.75
N ILE A 35 -8.07 -8.88 -11.39
CA ILE A 35 -7.15 -8.71 -12.52
C ILE A 35 -5.74 -9.07 -12.07
N ALA A 36 -5.05 -9.89 -12.85
CA ALA A 36 -3.68 -10.39 -12.62
C ALA A 36 -3.49 -11.18 -11.31
N ALA A 37 -4.55 -11.79 -10.77
CA ALA A 37 -4.44 -12.59 -9.56
C ALA A 37 -3.44 -13.75 -9.73
N GLY A 38 -2.43 -13.83 -8.83
CA GLY A 38 -1.40 -14.84 -8.80
C GLY A 38 -0.40 -14.81 -9.97
N MET A 39 -0.37 -13.73 -10.74
CA MET A 39 0.50 -13.67 -11.93
C MET A 39 1.95 -13.35 -11.59
N THR A 40 2.84 -13.85 -12.47
CA THR A 40 4.28 -13.61 -12.48
C THR A 40 4.71 -13.06 -13.84
N ASP A 41 5.82 -12.33 -13.88
CA ASP A 41 6.53 -11.95 -15.10
C ASP A 41 5.66 -11.24 -16.17
N LYS A 42 4.72 -10.40 -15.72
CA LYS A 42 3.87 -9.58 -16.57
C LYS A 42 4.07 -8.09 -16.29
N ASN A 43 4.04 -7.29 -17.35
CA ASN A 43 3.90 -5.83 -17.25
C ASN A 43 2.51 -5.47 -17.77
N ILE A 44 1.64 -4.97 -16.88
CA ILE A 44 0.25 -4.71 -17.20
C ILE A 44 -0.06 -3.23 -16.94
N THR A 45 -0.46 -2.51 -17.98
CA THR A 45 -0.98 -1.14 -17.86
C THR A 45 -2.49 -1.16 -18.01
N ILE A 46 -3.21 -0.52 -17.10
CA ILE A 46 -4.67 -0.50 -17.06
C ILE A 46 -5.18 0.93 -17.27
N ASN A 47 -5.90 1.15 -18.36
CA ASN A 47 -6.65 2.36 -18.64
C ASN A 47 -8.12 2.15 -18.26
N GLY A 48 -8.54 2.79 -17.17
CA GLY A 48 -9.84 2.63 -16.54
C GLY A 48 -9.74 2.22 -15.07
N VAL A 49 -10.85 1.89 -14.44
CA VAL A 49 -10.96 1.60 -13.01
C VAL A 49 -11.10 0.08 -12.80
N PRO A 50 -10.05 -0.62 -12.37
CA PRO A 50 -10.15 -2.03 -11.98
C PRO A 50 -11.00 -2.18 -10.72
N GLY A 51 -11.71 -3.31 -10.66
CA GLY A 51 -12.51 -3.72 -9.52
C GLY A 51 -11.68 -4.31 -8.38
N ASN A 52 -12.36 -4.87 -7.40
CA ASN A 52 -11.76 -5.41 -6.17
C ASN A 52 -10.72 -6.50 -6.45
N ALA A 53 -9.73 -6.59 -5.55
CA ALA A 53 -8.68 -7.60 -5.54
C ALA A 53 -7.77 -7.59 -6.79
N LEU A 54 -7.49 -6.38 -7.32
CA LEU A 54 -6.45 -6.18 -8.32
C LEU A 54 -5.11 -6.68 -7.77
N GLY A 55 -4.41 -7.54 -8.51
CA GLY A 55 -3.11 -8.09 -8.10
C GLY A 55 -3.15 -8.95 -6.84
N ALA A 56 -4.31 -9.54 -6.50
CA ALA A 56 -4.37 -10.50 -5.39
C ALA A 56 -3.38 -11.65 -5.62
N TYR A 57 -2.58 -12.01 -4.59
CA TYR A 57 -1.52 -13.03 -4.67
C TYR A 57 -0.45 -12.75 -5.75
N LEU A 58 -0.30 -11.51 -6.23
CA LEU A 58 0.71 -11.15 -7.23
C LEU A 58 2.10 -11.64 -6.79
N ASN A 59 2.88 -12.17 -7.74
CA ASN A 59 4.15 -12.81 -7.42
C ASN A 59 5.25 -12.47 -8.45
N GLY A 60 5.51 -11.18 -8.67
CA GLY A 60 6.62 -10.70 -9.52
C GLY A 60 6.21 -9.90 -10.76
N SER A 61 4.90 -9.68 -10.99
CA SER A 61 4.43 -8.80 -12.07
C SER A 61 4.42 -7.33 -11.66
N THR A 62 4.44 -6.44 -12.66
CA THR A 62 4.22 -5.00 -12.49
C THR A 62 2.86 -4.61 -13.05
N ILE A 63 2.06 -3.90 -12.25
CA ILE A 63 0.75 -3.39 -12.65
C ILE A 63 0.72 -1.87 -12.50
N ILE A 64 0.40 -1.15 -13.57
CA ILE A 64 0.23 0.30 -13.59
C ILE A 64 -1.24 0.61 -13.88
N VAL A 65 -1.89 1.38 -13.02
CA VAL A 65 -3.28 1.83 -13.20
C VAL A 65 -3.31 3.34 -13.39
N ASN A 66 -3.76 3.78 -14.56
CA ASN A 66 -3.86 5.21 -14.93
C ASN A 66 -5.17 5.87 -14.42
N ALA A 67 -5.76 5.34 -13.35
CA ALA A 67 -7.00 5.81 -12.73
C ALA A 67 -7.05 5.40 -11.25
N ASN A 68 -8.24 5.49 -10.62
CA ASN A 68 -8.49 4.89 -9.31
C ASN A 68 -8.56 3.35 -9.40
N ALA A 69 -8.35 2.67 -8.26
CA ALA A 69 -8.66 1.25 -8.10
C ALA A 69 -9.63 1.05 -6.93
N GLN A 70 -10.39 -0.05 -6.95
CA GLN A 70 -11.35 -0.38 -5.90
C GLN A 70 -10.66 -1.05 -4.69
N ASP A 71 -11.39 -1.87 -3.94
CA ASP A 71 -10.93 -2.43 -2.67
C ASP A 71 -9.95 -3.61 -2.82
N ALA A 72 -9.21 -3.91 -1.76
CA ALA A 72 -8.32 -5.06 -1.63
C ALA A 72 -7.23 -5.15 -2.73
N VAL A 73 -6.71 -4.00 -3.17
CA VAL A 73 -5.55 -3.96 -4.10
C VAL A 73 -4.36 -4.63 -3.43
N GLY A 74 -3.73 -5.60 -4.10
CA GLY A 74 -2.56 -6.32 -3.59
C GLY A 74 -2.85 -7.24 -2.40
N ASP A 75 -4.09 -7.74 -2.28
CA ASP A 75 -4.44 -8.74 -1.26
C ASP A 75 -3.49 -9.94 -1.32
N THR A 76 -2.84 -10.25 -0.20
CA THR A 76 -1.88 -11.36 -0.05
C THR A 76 -0.75 -11.36 -1.10
N MET A 77 -0.40 -10.18 -1.63
CA MET A 77 0.69 -10.03 -2.60
C MET A 77 2.02 -10.53 -2.03
N ASN A 78 2.79 -11.28 -2.84
CA ASN A 78 4.05 -11.89 -2.42
C ASN A 78 5.28 -11.18 -3.01
N GLU A 79 5.16 -10.58 -4.21
CA GLU A 79 6.26 -9.92 -4.93
C GLU A 79 5.71 -9.10 -6.10
N GLY A 80 6.52 -8.17 -6.64
CA GLY A 80 6.17 -7.32 -7.77
C GLY A 80 5.78 -5.91 -7.35
N GLU A 81 5.16 -5.16 -8.25
CA GLU A 81 4.78 -3.76 -8.01
C GLU A 81 3.37 -3.46 -8.50
N ILE A 82 2.65 -2.65 -7.72
CA ILE A 82 1.36 -2.08 -8.13
C ILE A 82 1.45 -0.56 -7.98
N ILE A 83 1.27 0.16 -9.09
CA ILE A 83 1.41 1.62 -9.18
C ILE A 83 0.05 2.19 -9.58
N ILE A 84 -0.53 3.03 -8.71
CA ILE A 84 -1.88 3.59 -8.90
C ILE A 84 -1.77 5.10 -9.04
N HIS A 85 -2.10 5.66 -10.21
CA HIS A 85 -2.10 7.09 -10.48
C HIS A 85 -3.32 7.85 -9.90
N GLY A 86 -4.23 7.16 -9.23
CA GLY A 86 -5.39 7.71 -8.54
C GLY A 86 -5.46 7.32 -7.07
N ASN A 87 -6.69 7.14 -6.58
CA ASN A 87 -6.98 6.68 -5.23
C ASN A 87 -7.21 5.16 -5.20
N ILE A 88 -7.08 4.56 -4.02
CA ILE A 88 -7.47 3.17 -3.76
C ILE A 88 -8.57 3.09 -2.70
N GLY A 89 -9.39 2.03 -2.77
CA GLY A 89 -10.43 1.75 -1.80
C GLY A 89 -9.91 1.14 -0.50
N ASP A 90 -10.75 0.36 0.15
CA ASP A 90 -10.52 -0.22 1.47
C ASP A 90 -9.63 -1.47 1.40
N ALA A 91 -8.96 -1.80 2.52
CA ALA A 91 -8.17 -2.99 2.74
C ALA A 91 -7.06 -3.26 1.69
N ALA A 92 -6.53 -2.20 1.05
CA ALA A 92 -5.38 -2.35 0.16
C ALA A 92 -4.16 -2.90 0.93
N GLY A 93 -3.41 -3.83 0.32
CA GLY A 93 -2.30 -4.53 0.97
C GLY A 93 -2.73 -5.47 2.10
N TYR A 94 -3.99 -5.93 2.12
CA TYR A 94 -4.46 -6.92 3.09
C TYR A 94 -3.53 -8.14 3.09
N ALA A 95 -3.00 -8.50 4.26
CA ALA A 95 -2.10 -9.63 4.45
C ALA A 95 -0.92 -9.71 3.44
N MET A 96 -0.52 -8.59 2.85
CA MET A 96 0.62 -8.50 1.92
C MET A 96 1.90 -8.98 2.57
N ARG A 97 2.70 -9.79 1.87
CA ARG A 97 3.90 -10.47 2.38
C ARG A 97 5.20 -10.01 1.75
N GLY A 98 5.13 -9.28 0.66
CA GLY A 98 6.26 -8.75 -0.10
C GLY A 98 5.77 -7.90 -1.26
N GLY A 99 6.69 -7.34 -2.04
CA GLY A 99 6.39 -6.42 -3.13
C GLY A 99 6.07 -5.00 -2.66
N LYS A 100 5.67 -4.15 -3.59
CA LYS A 100 5.45 -2.73 -3.36
C LYS A 100 4.12 -2.26 -3.93
N ILE A 101 3.43 -1.40 -3.19
CA ILE A 101 2.23 -0.68 -3.66
C ILE A 101 2.50 0.81 -3.53
N PHE A 102 2.46 1.54 -4.65
CA PHE A 102 2.59 2.98 -4.71
C PHE A 102 1.27 3.60 -5.14
N VAL A 103 0.75 4.53 -4.34
CA VAL A 103 -0.52 5.20 -4.57
C VAL A 103 -0.30 6.69 -4.64
N LYS A 104 -0.61 7.32 -5.78
CA LYS A 104 -0.48 8.78 -5.94
C LYS A 104 -1.45 9.53 -5.03
N GLY A 105 -2.69 9.06 -4.93
CA GLY A 105 -3.78 9.69 -4.17
C GLY A 105 -3.97 9.10 -2.76
N ASN A 106 -5.22 8.98 -2.37
CA ASN A 106 -5.65 8.56 -1.04
C ASN A 106 -5.91 7.05 -0.98
N ALA A 107 -5.84 6.49 0.23
CA ALA A 107 -6.27 5.13 0.53
C ALA A 107 -7.47 5.13 1.49
N GLY A 108 -8.36 4.15 1.33
CA GLY A 108 -9.53 3.95 2.18
C GLY A 108 -9.20 3.38 3.56
N TYR A 109 -10.18 2.70 4.15
CA TYR A 109 -10.07 2.05 5.47
C TYR A 109 -9.14 0.85 5.42
N ARG A 110 -8.44 0.56 6.55
CA ARG A 110 -7.65 -0.66 6.76
C ARG A 110 -6.57 -0.91 5.71
N ALA A 111 -6.00 0.13 5.12
CA ALA A 111 -4.82 -0.05 4.28
C ALA A 111 -3.67 -0.68 5.10
N GLY A 112 -3.02 -1.71 4.56
CA GLY A 112 -1.96 -2.47 5.24
C GLY A 112 -2.40 -3.38 6.38
N ILE A 113 -3.72 -3.65 6.51
CA ILE A 113 -4.23 -4.58 7.54
C ILE A 113 -3.59 -5.97 7.40
N HIS A 114 -3.12 -6.54 8.52
CA HIS A 114 -2.41 -7.84 8.59
C HIS A 114 -1.17 -7.94 7.69
N MET A 115 -0.63 -6.82 7.20
CA MET A 115 0.61 -6.82 6.41
C MET A 115 1.76 -7.42 7.23
N LYS A 116 2.52 -8.36 6.64
CA LYS A 116 3.54 -9.14 7.35
C LYS A 116 4.73 -9.44 6.46
N ALA A 117 5.94 -9.11 6.89
CA ALA A 117 7.16 -9.55 6.21
C ALA A 117 7.27 -11.09 6.23
N TYR A 118 7.77 -11.67 5.15
CA TYR A 118 7.95 -13.12 5.02
C TYR A 118 9.35 -13.45 4.54
N LYS A 119 10.17 -14.04 5.43
CA LYS A 119 11.59 -14.28 5.21
C LYS A 119 12.30 -12.95 4.88
N GLU A 120 12.99 -12.89 3.75
CA GLU A 120 13.70 -11.70 3.27
C GLU A 120 12.78 -10.69 2.54
N LYS A 121 11.51 -11.05 2.30
CA LYS A 121 10.55 -10.18 1.62
C LYS A 121 9.91 -9.21 2.60
N VAL A 122 10.06 -7.93 2.33
CA VAL A 122 9.50 -6.83 3.11
C VAL A 122 8.44 -6.13 2.26
N PRO A 123 7.15 -6.24 2.60
CA PRO A 123 6.11 -5.52 1.89
C PRO A 123 6.19 -4.02 2.17
N VAL A 124 5.99 -3.21 1.14
CA VAL A 124 6.04 -1.75 1.24
C VAL A 124 4.78 -1.14 0.63
N MET A 125 4.17 -0.19 1.31
CA MET A 125 3.08 0.62 0.80
C MET A 125 3.38 2.10 0.99
N VAL A 126 3.36 2.89 -0.09
CA VAL A 126 3.53 4.34 -0.06
C VAL A 126 2.26 5.01 -0.57
N ILE A 127 1.65 5.83 0.27
CA ILE A 127 0.41 6.56 0.00
C ILE A 127 0.75 8.04 -0.08
N GLY A 128 0.57 8.65 -1.26
CA GLY A 128 0.87 10.06 -1.50
C GLY A 128 -0.10 11.03 -0.84
N GLY A 129 -1.38 10.67 -0.81
CA GLY A 129 -2.42 11.43 -0.13
C GLY A 129 -2.61 11.00 1.34
N THR A 130 -3.85 10.89 1.76
CA THR A 130 -4.26 10.51 3.12
C THR A 130 -4.66 9.05 3.19
N ALA A 131 -4.62 8.46 4.38
CA ALA A 131 -5.13 7.13 4.65
C ALA A 131 -6.35 7.18 5.59
N GLY A 132 -7.33 6.31 5.34
CA GLY A 132 -8.53 6.16 6.17
C GLY A 132 -8.23 5.59 7.56
N SER A 133 -9.29 5.27 8.31
CA SER A 133 -9.18 4.72 9.67
C SER A 133 -8.65 3.28 9.65
N PHE A 134 -8.08 2.84 10.78
CA PHE A 134 -7.49 1.52 11.01
C PHE A 134 -6.30 1.22 10.09
N LEU A 135 -5.55 2.26 9.68
CA LEU A 135 -4.30 2.09 8.92
C LEU A 135 -3.31 1.19 9.67
N GLY A 136 -2.80 0.15 9.01
CA GLY A 136 -1.86 -0.80 9.62
C GLY A 136 -2.45 -1.63 10.76
N GLU A 137 -3.76 -1.88 10.76
CA GLU A 137 -4.42 -2.72 11.76
C GLU A 137 -3.81 -4.13 11.73
N TYR A 138 -3.35 -4.63 12.90
CA TYR A 138 -2.63 -5.90 13.05
C TYR A 138 -1.41 -6.06 12.13
N GLN A 139 -0.75 -4.95 11.77
CA GLN A 139 0.52 -5.03 11.02
C GLN A 139 1.55 -5.83 11.81
N ALA A 140 2.14 -6.85 11.16
CA ALA A 140 3.12 -7.77 11.74
C ALA A 140 4.50 -7.66 11.08
N GLY A 141 4.66 -6.76 10.12
CA GLY A 141 5.91 -6.53 9.40
C GLY A 141 5.71 -5.58 8.22
N GLY A 142 6.78 -5.27 7.50
CA GLY A 142 6.74 -4.36 6.36
C GLY A 142 6.74 -2.88 6.73
N VAL A 143 6.61 -2.04 5.72
CA VAL A 143 6.69 -0.58 5.85
C VAL A 143 5.48 0.08 5.21
N ILE A 144 4.84 0.98 5.94
CA ILE A 144 3.77 1.86 5.42
C ILE A 144 4.26 3.30 5.51
N VAL A 145 4.14 4.06 4.42
CA VAL A 145 4.47 5.48 4.34
C VAL A 145 3.22 6.26 3.92
N VAL A 146 2.87 7.31 4.67
CA VAL A 146 1.80 8.23 4.29
C VAL A 146 2.38 9.64 4.17
N LEU A 147 2.29 10.22 2.97
CA LEU A 147 2.94 11.49 2.65
C LEU A 147 2.01 12.71 2.83
N GLY A 148 0.70 12.56 2.67
CA GLY A 148 -0.26 13.65 2.84
C GLY A 148 0.01 14.88 1.96
N LEU A 149 0.49 14.68 0.72
CA LEU A 149 0.99 15.76 -0.13
C LEU A 149 -0.08 16.82 -0.46
N GLU A 150 -1.35 16.40 -0.57
CA GLU A 150 -2.47 17.29 -0.87
C GLU A 150 -3.38 17.57 0.35
N ALA A 151 -2.96 17.13 1.53
CA ALA A 151 -3.75 17.28 2.77
C ALA A 151 -3.52 18.64 3.44
N THR A 152 -3.89 19.73 2.76
CA THR A 152 -3.79 21.09 3.33
C THR A 152 -4.65 21.24 4.59
N GLY A 153 -3.99 21.31 5.77
CA GLY A 153 -4.65 21.51 7.07
C GLY A 153 -5.51 20.34 7.57
N LYS A 154 -5.46 19.18 6.93
CA LYS A 154 -6.20 17.98 7.33
C LYS A 154 -5.28 16.93 7.94
N LYS A 155 -5.83 16.06 8.78
CA LYS A 155 -5.12 14.87 9.26
C LYS A 155 -4.79 13.96 8.09
N ILE A 156 -3.56 13.46 8.05
CA ILE A 156 -3.13 12.54 6.99
C ILE A 156 -3.55 11.08 7.25
N VAL A 157 -3.99 10.77 8.48
CA VAL A 157 -4.53 9.46 8.87
C VAL A 157 -5.87 9.61 9.60
N GLY A 158 -6.75 8.64 9.39
CA GLY A 158 -8.05 8.56 10.08
C GLY A 158 -7.92 8.11 11.53
N PHE A 159 -9.00 7.56 12.09
CA PHE A 159 -9.05 7.08 13.47
C PHE A 159 -8.41 5.70 13.63
N PHE A 160 -7.89 5.43 14.82
CA PHE A 160 -7.39 4.13 15.26
C PHE A 160 -6.25 3.53 14.39
N PRO A 161 -5.26 4.33 13.93
CA PRO A 161 -4.12 3.76 13.23
C PRO A 161 -3.34 2.83 14.15
N CYS A 162 -2.66 1.83 13.59
CA CYS A 162 -1.80 0.88 14.30
C CYS A 162 -2.50 0.00 15.35
N THR A 163 -3.82 -0.13 15.32
CA THR A 163 -4.55 -1.02 16.23
C THR A 163 -4.02 -2.45 16.11
N GLY A 164 -3.54 -3.05 17.20
CA GLY A 164 -2.99 -4.40 17.19
C GLY A 164 -1.65 -4.56 16.47
N MET A 165 -1.00 -3.48 16.05
CA MET A 165 0.33 -3.54 15.42
C MET A 165 1.34 -4.23 16.34
N HIS A 166 2.08 -5.20 15.81
CA HIS A 166 3.06 -6.00 16.55
C HIS A 166 4.34 -6.30 15.75
N GLY A 167 4.51 -5.67 14.59
CA GLY A 167 5.70 -5.72 13.76
C GLY A 167 5.67 -4.66 12.68
N GLY A 168 6.80 -4.46 11.98
CA GLY A 168 6.92 -3.47 10.92
C GLY A 168 7.13 -2.04 11.42
N LYS A 169 7.04 -1.10 10.49
CA LYS A 169 7.28 0.32 10.71
C LYS A 169 6.30 1.17 9.91
N MET A 170 5.87 2.28 10.46
CA MET A 170 5.02 3.25 9.76
C MET A 170 5.69 4.62 9.80
N PHE A 171 5.74 5.30 8.64
CA PHE A 171 6.23 6.66 8.50
C PHE A 171 5.08 7.59 8.12
N LEU A 172 4.88 8.63 8.89
CA LEU A 172 3.83 9.61 8.66
C LEU A 172 4.47 10.99 8.47
N ARG A 173 4.27 11.63 7.32
CA ARG A 173 4.81 12.96 7.02
C ARG A 173 4.02 14.03 7.77
N SER A 174 4.15 14.03 9.09
CA SER A 174 3.47 14.93 10.02
C SER A 174 4.10 14.80 11.40
N GLU A 175 3.98 15.81 12.26
CA GLU A 175 4.28 15.71 13.69
C GLU A 175 3.24 14.89 14.46
N CYS A 176 2.10 14.54 13.87
CA CYS A 176 1.03 13.70 14.42
C CYS A 176 0.53 14.11 15.82
N LYS A 177 0.61 15.40 16.20
CA LYS A 177 0.23 15.91 17.55
C LYS A 177 -1.23 15.62 17.93
N ASP A 178 -2.09 15.48 16.95
CA ASP A 178 -3.52 15.27 17.09
C ASP A 178 -3.98 13.84 16.76
N VAL A 179 -3.02 12.92 16.54
CA VAL A 179 -3.27 11.49 16.26
C VAL A 179 -3.17 10.71 17.58
N LYS A 180 -4.22 9.95 17.90
CA LYS A 180 -4.20 9.02 19.05
C LYS A 180 -3.72 7.66 18.59
N PHE A 181 -2.52 7.30 19.02
CA PHE A 181 -1.97 5.95 18.82
C PHE A 181 -2.36 5.03 19.99
N PRO A 182 -2.50 3.72 19.75
CA PRO A 182 -2.72 2.76 20.82
C PRO A 182 -1.46 2.60 21.69
N SER A 183 -1.63 2.16 22.94
CA SER A 183 -0.55 2.07 23.94
C SER A 183 0.51 1.01 23.65
N GLN A 184 0.27 0.12 22.67
CA GLN A 184 1.23 -0.91 22.27
C GLN A 184 2.24 -0.45 21.20
N VAL A 185 2.20 0.81 20.78
CA VAL A 185 3.16 1.37 19.82
C VAL A 185 3.81 2.62 20.39
N THR A 186 5.06 2.86 19.97
CA THR A 186 5.77 4.10 20.21
C THR A 186 5.75 4.95 18.94
N ALA A 187 5.25 6.19 19.05
CA ALA A 187 5.30 7.20 18.01
C ALA A 187 6.33 8.26 18.40
N ARG A 188 7.34 8.51 17.57
CA ARG A 188 8.39 9.48 17.82
C ARG A 188 8.81 10.22 16.55
N PRO A 189 9.45 11.38 16.63
CA PRO A 189 10.08 12.00 15.47
C PRO A 189 11.08 11.02 14.82
N ALA A 190 11.14 11.05 13.49
CA ALA A 190 12.13 10.25 12.75
C ALA A 190 13.55 10.74 13.03
N ASP A 191 14.47 9.83 13.32
CA ASP A 191 15.89 10.10 13.45
C ASP A 191 16.63 9.94 12.11
N GLU A 192 17.96 10.16 12.10
CA GLU A 192 18.77 10.07 10.88
C GLU A 192 18.72 8.67 10.24
N SER A 193 18.67 7.60 11.04
CA SER A 193 18.58 6.23 10.55
C SER A 193 17.23 5.96 9.90
N ASP A 194 16.15 6.46 10.50
CA ASP A 194 14.81 6.38 9.95
C ASP A 194 14.69 7.15 8.64
N MET A 195 15.25 8.36 8.59
CA MET A 195 15.24 9.18 7.37
C MET A 195 16.05 8.54 6.23
N LYS A 196 17.15 7.84 6.57
CA LYS A 196 17.94 7.11 5.57
C LYS A 196 17.13 5.95 4.95
N GLU A 197 16.40 5.19 5.77
CA GLU A 197 15.52 4.14 5.30
C GLU A 197 14.37 4.71 4.46
N LEU A 198 13.68 5.73 5.00
CA LEU A 198 12.55 6.40 4.35
C LEU A 198 12.91 6.96 2.98
N LYS A 199 14.11 7.53 2.84
CA LYS A 199 14.58 8.12 1.59
C LYS A 199 14.48 7.16 0.40
N THR A 200 14.75 5.86 0.61
CA THR A 200 14.65 4.86 -0.46
C THR A 200 13.22 4.80 -1.02
N TYR A 201 12.23 4.72 -0.15
CA TYR A 201 10.82 4.61 -0.55
C TYR A 201 10.27 5.91 -1.15
N VAL A 202 10.68 7.06 -0.58
CA VAL A 202 10.27 8.38 -1.09
C VAL A 202 10.91 8.68 -2.44
N THR A 203 12.16 8.28 -2.67
CA THR A 203 12.82 8.44 -3.97
C THR A 203 12.05 7.69 -5.05
N GLU A 204 11.76 6.40 -4.85
CA GLU A 204 10.99 5.59 -5.81
C GLU A 204 9.61 6.22 -6.07
N TYR A 205 8.92 6.68 -5.02
CA TYR A 205 7.63 7.34 -5.14
C TYR A 205 7.72 8.63 -5.98
N CYS A 206 8.71 9.47 -5.72
CA CYS A 206 8.90 10.73 -6.43
C CYS A 206 9.23 10.51 -7.90
N ASP A 207 10.08 9.52 -8.21
CA ASP A 207 10.42 9.14 -9.58
C ASP A 207 9.19 8.66 -10.36
N LEU A 208 8.30 7.88 -9.73
CA LEU A 208 7.07 7.37 -10.35
C LEU A 208 6.04 8.46 -10.63
N PHE A 209 5.92 9.46 -9.76
CA PHE A 209 4.82 10.44 -9.82
C PHE A 209 5.24 11.87 -10.12
N GLY A 210 6.55 12.13 -10.31
CA GLY A 210 7.08 13.43 -10.71
C GLY A 210 7.11 14.47 -9.58
N TYR A 211 7.36 14.06 -8.34
CA TYR A 211 7.54 14.98 -7.21
C TYR A 211 9.02 15.27 -6.94
N ASP A 212 9.33 16.43 -6.35
CA ASP A 212 10.66 16.72 -5.84
C ASP A 212 10.88 16.02 -4.47
N MET A 213 11.82 15.08 -4.42
CA MET A 213 12.15 14.32 -3.22
C MET A 213 12.58 15.23 -2.06
N ASN A 214 13.34 16.32 -2.34
CA ASN A 214 13.83 17.20 -1.29
C ASN A 214 12.67 17.99 -0.67
N GLU A 215 11.69 18.42 -1.46
CA GLU A 215 10.48 19.08 -0.96
C GLU A 215 9.66 18.12 -0.09
N VAL A 216 9.50 16.86 -0.51
CA VAL A 216 8.78 15.85 0.25
C VAL A 216 9.47 15.57 1.59
N LEU A 217 10.81 15.42 1.59
CA LEU A 217 11.59 15.11 2.78
C LEU A 217 11.85 16.31 3.71
N ALA A 218 11.61 17.53 3.25
CA ALA A 218 11.80 18.75 4.08
C ALA A 218 10.78 18.87 5.23
N SER A 219 9.67 18.12 5.19
CA SER A 219 8.67 18.11 6.25
C SER A 219 9.07 17.19 7.41
N PRO A 220 8.56 17.43 8.63
CA PRO A 220 8.76 16.50 9.74
C PRO A 220 8.06 15.16 9.49
N PHE A 221 8.70 14.09 9.93
CA PHE A 221 8.12 12.74 9.92
C PHE A 221 8.01 12.17 11.33
N THR A 222 6.90 11.50 11.59
CA THR A 222 6.70 10.65 12.77
C THR A 222 6.90 9.20 12.35
N VAL A 223 7.70 8.47 13.11
CA VAL A 223 7.88 7.02 12.98
C VAL A 223 7.08 6.32 14.07
N VAL A 224 6.33 5.29 13.68
CA VAL A 224 5.57 4.46 14.60
C VAL A 224 6.09 3.03 14.52
N THR A 225 6.44 2.48 15.68
CA THR A 225 6.92 1.10 15.84
C THR A 225 6.20 0.40 17.00
N PRO A 226 5.97 -0.92 16.93
CA PRO A 226 5.36 -1.63 18.04
C PRO A 226 6.35 -1.86 19.19
N ASP A 227 5.84 -1.82 20.43
CA ASP A 227 6.61 -2.07 21.65
C ASP A 227 6.77 -3.57 21.93
N SER A 228 6.01 -4.41 21.26
CA SER A 228 5.98 -5.85 21.47
C SER A 228 5.59 -6.58 20.19
N LYS A 229 6.19 -7.76 19.99
CA LYS A 229 5.80 -8.69 18.93
C LYS A 229 4.53 -9.47 19.22
N ASN A 230 3.94 -9.30 20.42
CA ASN A 230 2.70 -9.94 20.83
C ASN A 230 1.51 -8.99 20.70
N PRO A 231 0.61 -9.15 19.72
CA PRO A 231 -0.54 -8.26 19.52
C PRO A 231 -1.55 -8.32 20.66
N TYR A 232 -1.50 -9.38 21.49
CA TYR A 232 -2.43 -9.63 22.59
C TYR A 232 -1.79 -9.41 23.97
N LYS A 233 -0.61 -8.79 24.03
CA LYS A 233 0.12 -8.58 25.30
C LYS A 233 -0.75 -7.99 26.41
N GLN A 234 -1.68 -7.11 26.09
CA GLN A 234 -2.57 -6.47 27.05
C GLN A 234 -3.71 -7.39 27.54
N MET A 235 -3.98 -8.48 26.83
CA MET A 235 -5.04 -9.44 27.17
C MET A 235 -4.55 -10.57 28.09
N TYR A 236 -3.24 -10.72 28.22
CA TYR A 236 -2.66 -11.76 29.09
C TYR A 236 -2.12 -11.13 30.37
N VAL A 237 -2.70 -11.47 31.48
CA VAL A 237 -2.14 -11.17 32.80
C VAL A 237 -1.02 -12.16 33.03
N ALA A 238 0.21 -11.68 33.23
CA ALA A 238 1.32 -12.54 33.69
C ALA A 238 1.00 -13.01 35.11
N ASN A 239 0.85 -14.32 35.29
CA ASN A 239 0.79 -14.96 36.59
C ASN A 239 2.19 -15.03 37.19
#